data_92d558b9287f101011c87ddf4dc68c4e
#
_entry.id   92d558b9287f101011c87ddf4dc68c4e
#
_cell.length_a   1.000
_cell.length_b   1.000
_cell.length_c   1.000
_cell.angle_alpha   90.00
_cell.angle_beta   90.00
_cell.angle_gamma   90.00
#
_symmetry.space_group_name_H-M   'P 1'
#
loop_
_entity.id
_entity.type
_entity.pdbx_description
1 polymer ?
#
loop_
_entity_poly.entity_id
_entity_poly.type
_entity_poly.pdbx_seq_one_letter_code
_entity_poly.pdbx_strand_id
1 'polypeptide(L)'
;MNKDNALQGSSTRPSQGHVGYVHSIETFGSVDGPGIRYIIFLQGCPMRCLFCHNPDTWKQNKVKSMTADELLDQAERYRTYWGEKGGITISGGEALLQIDFLIELFEKAHARQINTCLDTSAQPFTRIGLWFTKFERLMKVTDTVLLDIKHIRDEEHRKLTKFTNHNILDCARYLSEIQKPVWIRHVLIPGITDNDEYLHELAAFLNTLHNIERIDILPYHTLGTYKYDELHLDYPLKGVEPPTQERIDNANKIMESALK
;
A
#
# COMPACT_ATOMS: atom_id res chain seq x y z
N MET A 1 26.73 -56.05 29.88
CA MET A 1 25.96 -54.88 30.38
C MET A 1 26.58 -53.62 29.78
N ASN A 2 26.08 -53.17 28.66
CA ASN A 2 26.44 -51.88 28.09
C ASN A 2 25.15 -51.26 27.60
N LYS A 3 24.80 -50.09 28.16
CA LYS A 3 23.67 -49.27 27.76
C LYS A 3 24.22 -48.17 26.85
N ASP A 4 23.99 -48.32 25.57
CA ASP A 4 24.24 -47.25 24.61
C ASP A 4 23.10 -46.23 24.69
N ASN A 5 23.45 -45.06 25.16
CA ASN A 5 22.57 -43.90 25.23
C ASN A 5 22.65 -43.16 23.87
N ALA A 6 21.73 -43.43 22.97
CA ALA A 6 21.60 -42.72 21.71
C ALA A 6 20.99 -41.34 21.97
N LEU A 7 21.82 -40.30 21.89
CA LEU A 7 21.41 -38.92 21.83
C LEU A 7 20.65 -38.70 20.51
N GLN A 8 19.32 -38.58 20.61
CA GLN A 8 18.49 -38.10 19.49
C GLN A 8 18.76 -36.62 19.31
N GLY A 9 19.56 -36.32 18.30
CA GLY A 9 19.69 -34.94 17.80
C GLY A 9 18.35 -34.46 17.22
N SER A 10 17.72 -33.48 17.85
CA SER A 10 16.57 -32.79 17.31
C SER A 10 17.03 -31.97 16.10
N SER A 11 16.81 -32.51 14.90
CA SER A 11 16.94 -31.72 13.68
C SER A 11 15.79 -30.69 13.64
N THR A 12 16.01 -29.51 14.12
CA THR A 12 15.14 -28.36 13.83
C THR A 12 15.24 -28.12 12.33
N ARG A 13 14.22 -28.55 11.58
CA ARG A 13 14.04 -28.08 10.20
C ARG A 13 13.97 -26.56 10.27
N PRO A 14 14.71 -25.82 9.44
CA PRO A 14 14.53 -24.39 9.35
C PRO A 14 13.05 -24.15 9.01
N SER A 15 12.38 -23.27 9.74
CA SER A 15 11.02 -22.85 9.44
C SER A 15 11.00 -22.38 7.98
N GLN A 16 10.20 -23.02 7.14
CA GLN A 16 10.01 -22.52 5.79
C GLN A 16 9.47 -21.10 5.93
N GLY A 17 10.24 -20.10 5.45
CA GLY A 17 9.85 -18.69 5.47
C GLY A 17 8.54 -18.48 4.73
N HIS A 18 7.87 -17.36 5.00
CA HIS A 18 6.65 -16.98 4.28
C HIS A 18 6.96 -16.71 2.81
N VAL A 19 6.05 -17.07 1.93
CA VAL A 19 6.11 -16.68 0.51
C VAL A 19 5.12 -15.59 0.21
N GLY A 20 5.52 -14.64 -0.63
CA GLY A 20 4.64 -13.60 -1.17
C GLY A 20 4.06 -14.02 -2.52
N TYR A 21 2.78 -13.80 -2.72
CA TYR A 21 2.14 -13.93 -4.02
C TYR A 21 2.31 -12.62 -4.78
N VAL A 22 3.23 -12.62 -5.75
CA VAL A 22 3.65 -11.45 -6.51
C VAL A 22 2.88 -11.38 -7.82
N HIS A 23 2.20 -10.26 -8.06
CA HIS A 23 1.54 -9.96 -9.34
C HIS A 23 2.56 -9.51 -10.39
N SER A 24 3.27 -8.43 -10.09
CA SER A 24 4.26 -7.82 -10.99
C SER A 24 5.32 -7.04 -10.23
N ILE A 25 6.35 -6.62 -10.94
CA ILE A 25 7.47 -5.85 -10.41
C ILE A 25 7.75 -4.69 -11.35
N GLU A 26 7.98 -3.50 -10.80
CA GLU A 26 8.55 -2.34 -11.50
C GLU A 26 9.87 -1.94 -10.88
N THR A 27 10.86 -1.66 -11.73
CA THR A 27 12.25 -1.47 -11.27
C THR A 27 12.63 -0.01 -11.07
N PHE A 28 11.78 0.94 -11.46
CA PHE A 28 12.13 2.37 -11.54
C PHE A 28 10.95 3.30 -11.18
N GLY A 29 10.26 3.05 -10.04
CA GLY A 29 9.20 3.93 -9.55
C GLY A 29 9.76 5.25 -9.01
N SER A 30 9.29 6.36 -9.55
CA SER A 30 9.71 7.71 -9.11
C SER A 30 8.65 8.45 -8.29
N VAL A 31 7.44 7.88 -8.20
CA VAL A 31 6.29 8.49 -7.49
C VAL A 31 5.70 7.60 -6.40
N ASP A 32 6.30 6.44 -6.17
CA ASP A 32 5.78 5.41 -5.27
C ASP A 32 6.58 5.33 -3.96
N GLY A 33 6.98 6.48 -3.44
CA GLY A 33 7.73 6.66 -2.21
C GLY A 33 9.00 7.51 -2.40
N PRO A 34 9.78 7.70 -1.32
CA PRO A 34 10.99 8.52 -1.36
C PRO A 34 12.07 7.93 -2.29
N GLY A 35 12.69 8.79 -3.11
CA GLY A 35 13.76 8.38 -4.04
C GLY A 35 13.24 7.49 -5.19
N ILE A 36 14.14 6.70 -5.77
CA ILE A 36 13.76 5.70 -6.78
C ILE A 36 13.46 4.38 -6.10
N ARG A 37 12.34 3.76 -6.48
CA ARG A 37 11.80 2.57 -5.83
C ARG A 37 11.83 1.34 -6.75
N TYR A 38 12.20 0.21 -6.17
CA TYR A 38 11.89 -1.09 -6.72
C TYR A 38 10.53 -1.51 -6.16
N ILE A 39 9.51 -1.54 -7.01
CA ILE A 39 8.12 -1.73 -6.59
C ILE A 39 7.72 -3.19 -6.79
N ILE A 40 7.17 -3.80 -5.76
CA ILE A 40 6.64 -5.16 -5.78
C ILE A 40 5.13 -5.07 -5.58
N PHE A 41 4.37 -5.44 -6.61
CA PHE A 41 2.90 -5.48 -6.55
C PHE A 41 2.46 -6.87 -6.09
N LEU A 42 1.80 -6.93 -4.95
CA LEU A 42 1.26 -8.19 -4.41
C LEU A 42 -0.14 -8.47 -4.93
N GLN A 43 -0.47 -9.75 -5.00
CA GLN A 43 -1.76 -10.25 -5.44
C GLN A 43 -2.77 -10.27 -4.30
N GLY A 44 -4.03 -9.98 -4.61
CA GLY A 44 -5.17 -9.98 -3.70
C GLY A 44 -5.60 -8.58 -3.29
N CYS A 45 -6.88 -8.27 -3.45
CA CYS A 45 -7.51 -7.06 -2.93
C CYS A 45 -8.97 -7.33 -2.60
N PRO A 46 -9.46 -6.99 -1.40
CA PRO A 46 -10.88 -7.16 -1.07
C PRO A 46 -11.74 -6.05 -1.66
N MET A 47 -11.17 -4.86 -1.88
CA MET A 47 -11.89 -3.69 -2.39
C MET A 47 -12.26 -3.85 -3.86
N ARG A 48 -13.30 -3.11 -4.27
CA ARG A 48 -13.78 -3.03 -5.66
C ARG A 48 -13.93 -1.56 -6.04
N CYS A 49 -12.79 -0.85 -5.97
CA CYS A 49 -12.75 0.57 -6.31
C CYS A 49 -13.21 0.77 -7.76
N LEU A 50 -14.14 1.68 -7.98
CA LEU A 50 -14.70 1.94 -9.32
C LEU A 50 -13.63 2.39 -10.34
N PHE A 51 -12.55 3.02 -9.85
CA PHE A 51 -11.43 3.53 -10.65
C PHE A 51 -10.19 2.62 -10.65
N CYS A 52 -10.32 1.35 -10.23
CA CYS A 52 -9.16 0.48 -10.06
C CYS A 52 -8.40 0.30 -11.38
N HIS A 53 -7.09 0.54 -11.36
CA HIS A 53 -6.22 0.33 -12.54
C HIS A 53 -5.67 -1.11 -12.63
N ASN A 54 -5.81 -1.89 -11.53
CA ASN A 54 -5.28 -3.24 -11.44
C ASN A 54 -6.35 -4.26 -11.02
N PRO A 55 -7.47 -4.40 -11.77
CA PRO A 55 -8.51 -5.38 -11.46
C PRO A 55 -8.01 -6.83 -11.52
N ASP A 56 -6.93 -7.07 -12.24
CA ASP A 56 -6.19 -8.32 -12.34
C ASP A 56 -5.55 -8.75 -11.01
N THR A 57 -5.36 -7.82 -10.06
CA THR A 57 -4.89 -8.13 -8.70
C THR A 57 -5.99 -8.58 -7.74
N TRP A 58 -7.27 -8.47 -8.08
CA TRP A 58 -8.36 -8.69 -7.12
C TRP A 58 -8.44 -10.11 -6.56
N LYS A 59 -8.22 -11.12 -7.41
CA LYS A 59 -8.29 -12.52 -6.99
C LYS A 59 -6.95 -12.95 -6.42
N GLN A 60 -6.96 -13.67 -5.29
CA GLN A 60 -5.79 -14.37 -4.79
C GLN A 60 -5.51 -15.64 -5.61
N ASN A 61 -5.51 -15.53 -6.94
CA ASN A 61 -5.08 -16.64 -7.77
C ASN A 61 -3.59 -16.86 -7.52
N LYS A 62 -3.17 -18.12 -7.56
CA LYS A 62 -1.76 -18.50 -7.43
C LYS A 62 -0.98 -17.98 -8.64
N VAL A 63 -0.55 -16.74 -8.55
CA VAL A 63 0.48 -16.16 -9.39
C VAL A 63 1.86 -16.59 -8.87
N LYS A 64 2.90 -15.99 -9.34
CA LYS A 64 4.26 -16.29 -8.92
C LYS A 64 4.43 -16.16 -7.40
N SER A 65 4.72 -17.27 -6.71
CA SER A 65 5.15 -17.22 -5.31
C SER A 65 6.65 -16.98 -5.25
N MET A 66 7.07 -16.04 -4.39
CA MET A 66 8.47 -15.67 -4.22
C MET A 66 8.78 -15.55 -2.72
N THR A 67 9.98 -15.94 -2.33
CA THR A 67 10.52 -15.70 -0.99
C THR A 67 11.01 -14.27 -0.84
N ALA A 68 11.14 -13.81 0.40
CA ALA A 68 11.70 -12.50 0.70
C ALA A 68 13.14 -12.36 0.15
N ASP A 69 13.96 -13.40 0.28
CA ASP A 69 15.34 -13.36 -0.21
C ASP A 69 15.41 -13.27 -1.73
N GLU A 70 14.61 -14.05 -2.48
CA GLU A 70 14.55 -13.94 -3.94
C GLU A 70 14.18 -12.54 -4.42
N LEU A 71 13.23 -11.86 -3.73
CA LEU A 71 12.82 -10.51 -4.07
C LEU A 71 13.91 -9.49 -3.75
N LEU A 72 14.54 -9.60 -2.59
CA LEU A 72 15.61 -8.68 -2.19
C LEU A 72 16.86 -8.84 -3.06
N ASP A 73 17.23 -10.07 -3.41
CA ASP A 73 18.36 -10.34 -4.33
C ASP A 73 18.12 -9.75 -5.73
N GLN A 74 16.86 -9.74 -6.19
CA GLN A 74 16.49 -9.07 -7.44
C GLN A 74 16.54 -7.54 -7.29
N ALA A 75 15.97 -7.01 -6.20
CA ALA A 75 15.91 -5.56 -5.94
C ALA A 75 17.32 -4.96 -5.81
N GLU A 76 18.24 -5.64 -5.15
CA GLU A 76 19.60 -5.15 -4.92
C GLU A 76 20.41 -4.92 -6.22
N ARG A 77 20.05 -5.57 -7.31
CA ARG A 77 20.65 -5.33 -8.63
C ARG A 77 20.40 -3.89 -9.13
N TYR A 78 19.39 -3.21 -8.57
CA TYR A 78 19.03 -1.84 -8.91
C TYR A 78 19.45 -0.82 -7.86
N ARG A 79 20.18 -1.25 -6.82
CA ARG A 79 20.57 -0.43 -5.66
C ARG A 79 21.31 0.84 -6.04
N THR A 80 22.11 0.81 -7.09
CA THR A 80 22.86 1.97 -7.59
C THR A 80 21.97 3.12 -8.07
N TYR A 81 20.72 2.84 -8.40
CA TYR A 81 19.75 3.85 -8.87
C TYR A 81 18.92 4.46 -7.75
N TRP A 82 18.93 3.88 -6.54
CA TRP A 82 18.04 4.30 -5.45
C TRP A 82 18.45 5.65 -4.84
N GLY A 83 19.72 6.07 -4.97
CA GLY A 83 20.25 7.22 -4.25
C GLY A 83 20.18 7.03 -2.73
N GLU A 84 20.11 8.12 -1.98
CA GLU A 84 20.11 8.08 -0.51
C GLU A 84 18.76 7.67 0.10
N LYS A 85 17.66 7.97 -0.58
CA LYS A 85 16.28 7.79 -0.04
C LYS A 85 15.51 6.63 -0.67
N GLY A 86 16.02 6.07 -1.76
CA GLY A 86 15.33 5.00 -2.47
C GLY A 86 15.45 3.64 -1.80
N GLY A 87 14.73 2.65 -2.33
CA GLY A 87 14.67 1.31 -1.77
C GLY A 87 13.56 0.48 -2.38
N ILE A 88 12.85 -0.30 -1.57
CA ILE A 88 11.71 -1.11 -2.04
C ILE A 88 10.38 -0.48 -1.63
N THR A 89 9.37 -0.59 -2.49
CA THR A 89 7.96 -0.31 -2.17
C THR A 89 7.13 -1.56 -2.39
N ILE A 90 6.33 -1.91 -1.40
CA ILE A 90 5.37 -3.00 -1.54
C ILE A 90 3.98 -2.39 -1.68
N SER A 91 3.37 -2.69 -2.81
CA SER A 91 2.06 -2.22 -3.26
C SER A 91 1.23 -3.41 -3.78
N GLY A 92 0.33 -3.18 -4.74
CA GLY A 92 -0.38 -4.24 -5.46
C GLY A 92 -1.88 -4.08 -5.46
N GLY A 93 -2.59 -5.13 -5.07
CA GLY A 93 -3.99 -5.06 -4.69
C GLY A 93 -4.13 -4.39 -3.32
N GLU A 94 -3.99 -5.18 -2.24
CA GLU A 94 -3.85 -4.69 -0.86
C GLU A 94 -2.75 -5.49 -0.18
N ALA A 95 -1.60 -4.86 0.01
CA ALA A 95 -0.40 -5.50 0.52
C ALA A 95 -0.59 -6.12 1.91
N LEU A 96 -1.37 -5.47 2.79
CA LEU A 96 -1.63 -5.94 4.16
C LEU A 96 -2.38 -7.27 4.25
N LEU A 97 -2.96 -7.78 3.15
CA LEU A 97 -3.50 -9.15 3.11
C LEU A 97 -2.40 -10.21 3.29
N GLN A 98 -1.15 -9.87 3.02
CA GLN A 98 0.01 -10.75 3.13
C GLN A 98 0.94 -10.28 4.26
N ILE A 99 0.38 -9.86 5.40
CA ILE A 99 1.12 -9.18 6.49
C ILE A 99 2.28 -10.02 7.05
N ASP A 100 2.16 -11.34 7.15
CA ASP A 100 3.24 -12.21 7.65
C ASP A 100 4.44 -12.19 6.69
N PHE A 101 4.18 -12.24 5.40
CA PHE A 101 5.21 -12.11 4.37
C PHE A 101 5.84 -10.71 4.37
N LEU A 102 5.02 -9.66 4.53
CA LEU A 102 5.53 -8.27 4.61
C LEU A 102 6.49 -8.09 5.77
N ILE A 103 6.17 -8.62 6.94
CA ILE A 103 7.04 -8.54 8.12
C ILE A 103 8.39 -9.18 7.81
N GLU A 104 8.40 -10.41 7.30
CA GLU A 104 9.65 -11.11 6.96
C GLU A 104 10.45 -10.35 5.91
N LEU A 105 9.80 -9.86 4.86
CA LEU A 105 10.45 -9.11 3.79
C LEU A 105 11.08 -7.82 4.30
N PHE A 106 10.36 -7.03 5.12
CA PHE A 106 10.86 -5.76 5.64
C PHE A 106 11.93 -5.93 6.72
N GLU A 107 11.83 -6.94 7.57
CA GLU A 107 12.89 -7.28 8.52
C GLU A 107 14.20 -7.64 7.80
N LYS A 108 14.11 -8.46 6.74
CA LYS A 108 15.27 -8.80 5.91
C LYS A 108 15.80 -7.60 5.11
N ALA A 109 14.91 -6.73 4.62
CA ALA A 109 15.29 -5.50 3.95
C ALA A 109 16.07 -4.57 4.89
N HIS A 110 15.59 -4.36 6.12
CA HIS A 110 16.30 -3.58 7.13
C HIS A 110 17.68 -4.18 7.48
N ALA A 111 17.77 -5.52 7.61
CA ALA A 111 19.05 -6.19 7.83
C ALA A 111 20.05 -5.97 6.69
N ARG A 112 19.58 -5.71 5.47
CA ARG A 112 20.37 -5.37 4.29
C ARG A 112 20.52 -3.83 4.09
N GLN A 113 20.05 -3.02 5.04
CA GLN A 113 20.05 -1.54 4.95
C GLN A 113 19.30 -1.04 3.70
N ILE A 114 18.16 -1.62 3.41
CA ILE A 114 17.26 -1.23 2.32
C ILE A 114 16.08 -0.48 2.93
N ASN A 115 15.84 0.74 2.45
CA ASN A 115 14.68 1.53 2.87
C ASN A 115 13.38 0.88 2.39
N THR A 116 12.37 0.87 3.25
CA THR A 116 11.09 0.19 3.04
C THR A 116 9.93 1.17 2.97
N CYS A 117 9.07 0.99 1.99
CA CYS A 117 7.85 1.77 1.81
C CYS A 117 6.65 0.83 1.65
N LEU A 118 5.60 1.05 2.42
CA LEU A 118 4.34 0.32 2.32
C LEU A 118 3.29 1.20 1.64
N ASP A 119 2.78 0.76 0.49
CA ASP A 119 1.65 1.37 -0.20
C ASP A 119 0.38 0.55 0.07
N THR A 120 -0.61 1.16 0.72
CA THR A 120 -1.79 0.46 1.22
C THR A 120 -3.01 1.37 1.30
N SER A 121 -4.19 0.78 1.10
CA SER A 121 -5.46 1.41 1.49
C SER A 121 -5.76 1.25 2.98
N ALA A 122 -4.99 0.46 3.72
CA ALA A 122 -5.24 0.04 5.09
C ALA A 122 -6.63 -0.59 5.33
N GLN A 123 -7.26 -1.14 4.30
CA GLN A 123 -8.58 -1.76 4.44
C GLN A 123 -8.62 -2.88 5.51
N PRO A 124 -7.59 -3.75 5.67
CA PRO A 124 -7.58 -4.78 6.70
C PRO A 124 -7.27 -4.27 8.11
N PHE A 125 -6.97 -2.99 8.30
CA PHE A 125 -6.51 -2.46 9.58
C PHE A 125 -7.55 -2.66 10.69
N THR A 126 -7.06 -3.09 11.85
CA THR A 126 -7.82 -3.17 13.11
C THR A 126 -6.86 -3.07 14.28
N ARG A 127 -7.27 -2.41 15.37
CA ARG A 127 -6.51 -2.35 16.62
C ARG A 127 -6.75 -3.54 17.56
N ILE A 128 -7.25 -4.67 17.03
CA ILE A 128 -7.69 -5.80 17.85
C ILE A 128 -6.85 -7.05 17.55
N GLY A 129 -6.44 -7.74 18.64
CA GLY A 129 -5.90 -9.09 18.59
C GLY A 129 -4.56 -9.25 17.90
N LEU A 130 -4.27 -10.47 17.47
CA LEU A 130 -2.98 -10.84 16.86
C LEU A 130 -2.64 -10.04 15.60
N TRP A 131 -3.67 -9.65 14.83
CA TRP A 131 -3.44 -8.85 13.62
C TRP A 131 -2.80 -7.49 13.96
N PHE A 132 -3.27 -6.84 15.02
CA PHE A 132 -2.68 -5.57 15.45
C PHE A 132 -1.23 -5.72 15.90
N THR A 133 -0.93 -6.77 16.67
CA THR A 133 0.45 -7.06 17.08
C THR A 133 1.38 -7.26 15.86
N LYS A 134 0.88 -7.91 14.80
CA LYS A 134 1.61 -8.05 13.54
C LYS A 134 1.81 -6.70 12.86
N PHE A 135 0.79 -5.85 12.85
CA PHE A 135 0.88 -4.52 12.25
C PHE A 135 1.89 -3.63 13.01
N GLU A 136 1.88 -3.66 14.34
CA GLU A 136 2.89 -2.96 15.17
C GLU A 136 4.32 -3.45 14.87
N ARG A 137 4.50 -4.77 14.67
CA ARG A 137 5.79 -5.34 14.27
C ARG A 137 6.22 -4.86 12.89
N LEU A 138 5.29 -4.85 11.92
CA LEU A 138 5.54 -4.35 10.58
C LEU A 138 5.96 -2.87 10.61
N MET A 139 5.27 -2.03 11.40
CA MET A 139 5.59 -0.60 11.50
C MET A 139 6.99 -0.32 12.06
N LYS A 140 7.57 -1.22 12.85
CA LYS A 140 8.96 -1.07 13.35
C LYS A 140 10.00 -1.16 12.23
N VAL A 141 9.66 -1.81 11.14
CA VAL A 141 10.55 -2.06 9.98
C VAL A 141 9.99 -1.44 8.68
N THR A 142 9.07 -0.50 8.80
CA THR A 142 8.54 0.32 7.71
C THR A 142 9.05 1.74 7.87
N ASP A 143 9.74 2.29 6.88
CA ASP A 143 10.27 3.67 6.95
C ASP A 143 9.21 4.69 6.56
N THR A 144 8.43 4.44 5.50
CA THR A 144 7.38 5.32 5.02
C THR A 144 6.12 4.53 4.67
N VAL A 145 4.96 5.12 4.90
CA VAL A 145 3.66 4.57 4.46
C VAL A 145 3.05 5.50 3.43
N LEU A 146 2.67 4.97 2.26
CA LEU A 146 1.75 5.61 1.34
C LEU A 146 0.35 5.15 1.71
N LEU A 147 -0.48 6.06 2.20
CA LEU A 147 -1.82 5.75 2.68
C LEU A 147 -2.87 6.33 1.74
N ASP A 148 -3.65 5.47 1.12
CA ASP A 148 -4.76 5.86 0.27
C ASP A 148 -6.01 6.22 1.10
N ILE A 149 -6.42 7.49 1.12
CA ILE A 149 -7.74 7.91 1.61
C ILE A 149 -8.63 8.17 0.38
N LYS A 150 -9.43 7.18 0.01
CA LYS A 150 -10.18 7.20 -1.26
C LYS A 150 -11.42 8.09 -1.21
N HIS A 151 -12.04 8.26 -0.05
CA HIS A 151 -13.08 9.24 0.23
C HIS A 151 -13.21 9.49 1.73
N ILE A 152 -13.46 10.73 2.14
CA ILE A 152 -13.56 11.10 3.56
C ILE A 152 -14.90 10.67 4.19
N ARG A 153 -16.01 10.77 3.47
CA ARG A 153 -17.34 10.36 3.94
C ARG A 153 -17.54 8.85 3.76
N ASP A 154 -17.96 8.15 4.79
CA ASP A 154 -18.11 6.68 4.79
C ASP A 154 -19.12 6.19 3.73
N GLU A 155 -20.25 6.87 3.60
CA GLU A 155 -21.28 6.48 2.62
C GLU A 155 -20.74 6.53 1.20
N GLU A 156 -20.06 7.62 0.82
CA GLU A 156 -19.46 7.79 -0.50
C GLU A 156 -18.29 6.82 -0.71
N HIS A 157 -17.48 6.59 0.35
CA HIS A 157 -16.42 5.59 0.31
C HIS A 157 -16.97 4.18 0.03
N ARG A 158 -18.11 3.81 0.63
CA ARG A 158 -18.77 2.51 0.36
C ARG A 158 -19.30 2.40 -1.07
N LYS A 159 -19.83 3.50 -1.62
CA LYS A 159 -20.22 3.54 -3.04
C LYS A 159 -19.02 3.33 -3.95
N LEU A 160 -17.90 3.99 -3.63
CA LEU A 160 -16.68 3.99 -4.41
C LEU A 160 -15.89 2.68 -4.33
N THR A 161 -15.87 1.99 -3.16
CA THR A 161 -14.93 0.89 -2.88
C THR A 161 -15.59 -0.40 -2.42
N LYS A 162 -16.87 -0.36 -2.03
CA LYS A 162 -17.68 -1.40 -1.36
C LYS A 162 -17.31 -1.64 0.11
N PHE A 163 -16.46 -0.81 0.72
CA PHE A 163 -16.03 -0.94 2.12
C PHE A 163 -16.20 0.37 2.89
N THR A 164 -16.23 0.26 4.22
CA THR A 164 -16.16 1.42 5.12
C THR A 164 -14.77 2.06 5.09
N ASN A 165 -14.69 3.36 5.41
CA ASN A 165 -13.41 4.06 5.61
C ASN A 165 -13.00 4.16 7.08
N HIS A 166 -13.83 3.70 8.04
CA HIS A 166 -13.59 3.90 9.48
C HIS A 166 -12.24 3.33 9.92
N ASN A 167 -11.91 2.13 9.49
CA ASN A 167 -10.64 1.47 9.77
C ASN A 167 -9.45 2.17 9.08
N ILE A 168 -9.65 2.74 7.91
CA ILE A 168 -8.63 3.50 7.17
C ILE A 168 -8.29 4.78 7.92
N LEU A 169 -9.31 5.55 8.32
CA LEU A 169 -9.14 6.76 9.11
C LEU A 169 -8.57 6.47 10.51
N ASP A 170 -8.92 5.33 11.11
CA ASP A 170 -8.31 4.89 12.37
C ASP A 170 -6.84 4.50 12.19
N CYS A 171 -6.48 3.85 11.08
CA CYS A 171 -5.09 3.60 10.72
C CYS A 171 -4.30 4.90 10.59
N ALA A 172 -4.84 5.92 9.91
CA ALA A 172 -4.21 7.23 9.78
C ALA A 172 -3.93 7.86 11.16
N ARG A 173 -4.91 7.81 12.08
CA ARG A 173 -4.71 8.29 13.47
C ARG A 173 -3.63 7.50 14.19
N TYR A 174 -3.66 6.16 14.09
CA TYR A 174 -2.64 5.31 14.71
C TYR A 174 -1.23 5.62 14.20
N LEU A 175 -1.06 5.78 12.89
CA LEU A 175 0.23 6.16 12.29
C LEU A 175 0.69 7.54 12.80
N SER A 176 -0.23 8.48 13.06
CA SER A 176 0.07 9.77 13.67
C SER A 176 0.47 9.63 15.14
N GLU A 177 -0.21 8.77 15.91
CA GLU A 177 0.12 8.48 17.32
C GLU A 177 1.56 7.95 17.47
N ILE A 178 2.00 7.09 16.56
CA ILE A 178 3.36 6.52 16.56
C ILE A 178 4.38 7.35 15.77
N GLN A 179 3.99 8.52 15.28
CA GLN A 179 4.84 9.43 14.46
C GLN A 179 5.46 8.73 13.23
N LYS A 180 4.75 7.78 12.61
CA LYS A 180 5.21 7.11 11.39
C LYS A 180 5.11 8.06 10.20
N PRO A 181 6.20 8.29 9.41
CA PRO A 181 6.13 9.10 8.20
C PRO A 181 5.08 8.60 7.22
N VAL A 182 4.17 9.48 6.79
CA VAL A 182 3.06 9.13 5.89
C VAL A 182 3.00 10.11 4.71
N TRP A 183 2.82 9.56 3.52
CA TRP A 183 2.35 10.27 2.35
C TRP A 183 0.88 9.90 2.12
N ILE A 184 0.01 10.88 2.09
CA ILE A 184 -1.41 10.67 1.81
C ILE A 184 -1.63 10.69 0.29
N ARG A 185 -2.40 9.74 -0.21
CA ARG A 185 -2.78 9.67 -1.63
C ARG A 185 -4.29 9.74 -1.76
N HIS A 186 -4.74 10.62 -2.66
CA HIS A 186 -6.17 10.80 -2.94
C HIS A 186 -6.39 10.90 -4.45
N VAL A 187 -7.23 10.03 -5.02
CA VAL A 187 -7.56 10.06 -6.44
C VAL A 187 -8.67 11.06 -6.69
N LEU A 188 -8.42 12.04 -7.54
CA LEU A 188 -9.37 13.09 -7.92
C LEU A 188 -10.21 12.64 -9.12
N ILE A 189 -11.46 12.26 -8.86
CA ILE A 189 -12.40 11.72 -9.86
C ILE A 189 -13.54 12.72 -10.06
N PRO A 190 -13.74 13.30 -11.26
CA PRO A 190 -14.81 14.24 -11.54
C PRO A 190 -16.20 13.71 -11.16
N GLY A 191 -16.94 14.53 -10.40
CA GLY A 191 -18.29 14.22 -9.94
C GLY A 191 -18.37 13.19 -8.80
N ILE A 192 -17.22 12.68 -8.30
CA ILE A 192 -17.16 11.67 -7.22
C ILE A 192 -16.34 12.18 -6.05
N THR A 193 -15.05 12.47 -6.26
CA THR A 193 -14.14 12.90 -5.19
C THR A 193 -13.65 14.32 -5.35
N ASP A 194 -13.96 15.00 -6.44
CA ASP A 194 -13.49 16.35 -6.78
C ASP A 194 -14.41 17.49 -6.25
N ASN A 195 -15.39 17.17 -5.42
CA ASN A 195 -16.25 18.16 -4.77
C ASN A 195 -15.47 18.93 -3.69
N ASP A 196 -15.52 20.26 -3.71
CA ASP A 196 -14.77 21.11 -2.78
C ASP A 196 -15.13 20.86 -1.31
N GLU A 197 -16.42 20.56 -1.01
CA GLU A 197 -16.84 20.22 0.35
C GLU A 197 -16.10 18.98 0.86
N TYR A 198 -16.01 17.92 0.04
CA TYR A 198 -15.29 16.69 0.39
C TYR A 198 -13.78 16.92 0.54
N LEU A 199 -13.20 17.74 -0.33
CA LEU A 199 -11.79 18.11 -0.24
C LEU A 199 -11.49 18.92 1.03
N HIS A 200 -12.35 19.86 1.40
CA HIS A 200 -12.21 20.61 2.67
C HIS A 200 -12.37 19.72 3.89
N GLU A 201 -13.32 18.77 3.89
CA GLU A 201 -13.47 17.79 4.96
C GLU A 201 -12.24 16.88 5.07
N LEU A 202 -11.69 16.44 3.94
CA LEU A 202 -10.45 15.66 3.92
C LEU A 202 -9.29 16.49 4.49
N ALA A 203 -9.10 17.72 4.04
CA ALA A 203 -8.06 18.62 4.55
C ALA A 203 -8.23 18.87 6.06
N ALA A 204 -9.46 19.08 6.55
CA ALA A 204 -9.74 19.24 7.97
C ALA A 204 -9.36 17.99 8.77
N PHE A 205 -9.65 16.79 8.26
CA PHE A 205 -9.21 15.55 8.89
C PHE A 205 -7.68 15.44 8.91
N LEU A 206 -7.01 15.69 7.79
CA LEU A 206 -5.56 15.61 7.67
C LEU A 206 -4.85 16.59 8.62
N ASN A 207 -5.42 17.78 8.86
CA ASN A 207 -4.91 18.76 9.83
C ASN A 207 -4.89 18.23 11.29
N THR A 208 -5.61 17.16 11.59
CA THR A 208 -5.56 16.50 12.93
C THR A 208 -4.38 15.55 13.09
N LEU A 209 -3.65 15.28 12.01
CA LEU A 209 -2.52 14.34 11.98
C LEU A 209 -1.19 15.12 12.00
N HIS A 210 -0.15 14.56 12.63
CA HIS A 210 1.11 15.26 12.87
C HIS A 210 2.33 14.61 12.22
N ASN A 211 2.11 13.67 11.32
CA ASN A 211 3.13 12.80 10.72
C ASN A 211 3.08 12.80 9.20
N ILE A 212 2.30 13.70 8.59
CA ILE A 212 2.16 13.79 7.15
C ILE A 212 3.36 14.55 6.56
N GLU A 213 4.12 13.87 5.71
CA GLU A 213 5.23 14.48 4.97
C GLU A 213 4.82 14.98 3.60
N ARG A 214 3.76 14.40 3.02
CA ARG A 214 3.31 14.72 1.66
C ARG A 214 1.85 14.35 1.46
N ILE A 215 1.17 15.14 0.62
CA ILE A 215 -0.17 14.84 0.12
C ILE A 215 -0.11 14.84 -1.40
N ASP A 216 -0.49 13.73 -2.02
CA ASP A 216 -0.55 13.55 -3.47
C ASP A 216 -2.00 13.51 -3.93
N ILE A 217 -2.42 14.52 -4.68
CA ILE A 217 -3.65 14.48 -5.45
C ILE A 217 -3.33 13.81 -6.79
N LEU A 218 -3.91 12.64 -7.00
CA LEU A 218 -3.69 11.82 -8.17
C LEU A 218 -4.85 12.04 -9.16
N PRO A 219 -4.62 12.67 -10.31
CA PRO A 219 -5.66 12.83 -11.31
C PRO A 219 -6.16 11.48 -11.81
N TYR A 220 -7.48 11.26 -11.79
CA TYR A 220 -8.08 10.09 -12.43
C TYR A 220 -7.70 10.03 -13.91
N HIS A 221 -7.43 8.84 -14.41
CA HIS A 221 -7.15 8.55 -15.83
C HIS A 221 -7.64 7.16 -16.23
N THR A 222 -7.73 6.89 -17.53
CA THR A 222 -8.31 5.67 -18.09
C THR A 222 -7.28 4.64 -18.58
N LEU A 223 -5.99 4.81 -18.24
CA LEU A 223 -4.90 3.96 -18.76
C LEU A 223 -5.04 2.47 -18.41
N GLY A 224 -5.75 2.13 -17.32
CA GLY A 224 -5.96 0.73 -16.90
C GLY A 224 -7.22 0.06 -17.46
N THR A 225 -8.03 0.74 -18.28
CA THR A 225 -9.33 0.23 -18.73
C THR A 225 -9.24 -1.02 -19.60
N TYR A 226 -8.18 -1.15 -20.42
CA TYR A 226 -7.95 -2.32 -21.25
C TYR A 226 -7.92 -3.64 -20.47
N LYS A 227 -7.50 -3.61 -19.19
CA LYS A 227 -7.50 -4.79 -18.32
C LYS A 227 -8.90 -5.29 -17.99
N TYR A 228 -9.89 -4.38 -17.96
CA TYR A 228 -11.29 -4.79 -17.79
C TYR A 228 -11.78 -5.57 -19.00
N ASP A 229 -11.43 -5.13 -20.20
CA ASP A 229 -11.77 -5.84 -21.44
C ASP A 229 -11.13 -7.24 -21.45
N GLU A 230 -9.84 -7.35 -21.08
CA GLU A 230 -9.12 -8.63 -20.98
C GLU A 230 -9.74 -9.58 -19.93
N LEU A 231 -10.30 -9.01 -18.86
CA LEU A 231 -10.97 -9.77 -17.79
C LEU A 231 -12.46 -10.01 -18.05
N HIS A 232 -13.00 -9.53 -19.18
CA HIS A 232 -14.42 -9.56 -19.52
C HIS A 232 -15.30 -8.90 -18.42
N LEU A 233 -14.84 -7.76 -17.90
CA LEU A 233 -15.52 -6.95 -16.90
C LEU A 233 -15.95 -5.61 -17.49
N ASP A 234 -17.11 -5.12 -17.09
CA ASP A 234 -17.52 -3.75 -17.40
C ASP A 234 -16.72 -2.74 -16.56
N TYR A 235 -16.16 -1.72 -17.22
CA TYR A 235 -15.48 -0.64 -16.50
C TYR A 235 -16.52 0.29 -15.87
N PRO A 236 -16.54 0.45 -14.51
CA PRO A 236 -17.63 1.16 -13.84
C PRO A 236 -17.70 2.66 -14.13
N LEU A 237 -16.56 3.29 -14.47
CA LEU A 237 -16.47 4.73 -14.76
C LEU A 237 -16.38 5.01 -16.28
N LYS A 238 -17.02 4.18 -17.09
CA LYS A 238 -17.07 4.40 -18.54
C LYS A 238 -17.72 5.76 -18.84
N GLY A 239 -17.00 6.59 -19.62
CA GLY A 239 -17.47 7.93 -19.99
C GLY A 239 -17.15 9.04 -18.97
N VAL A 240 -16.47 8.72 -17.86
CA VAL A 240 -15.93 9.74 -16.96
C VAL A 240 -14.58 10.20 -17.53
N GLU A 241 -14.49 11.48 -17.85
CA GLU A 241 -13.26 12.11 -18.35
C GLU A 241 -12.29 12.44 -17.19
N PRO A 242 -10.97 12.52 -17.45
CA PRO A 242 -10.01 13.01 -16.47
C PRO A 242 -10.35 14.42 -15.96
N PRO A 243 -9.96 14.80 -14.72
CA PRO A 243 -10.18 16.14 -14.20
C PRO A 243 -9.42 17.18 -15.02
N THR A 244 -9.99 18.39 -15.13
CA THR A 244 -9.29 19.51 -15.75
C THR A 244 -8.12 19.98 -14.87
N GLN A 245 -7.12 20.65 -15.49
CA GLN A 245 -5.99 21.21 -14.75
C GLN A 245 -6.47 22.18 -13.64
N GLU A 246 -7.50 22.99 -13.91
CA GLU A 246 -8.11 23.89 -12.93
C GLU A 246 -8.61 23.12 -11.69
N ARG A 247 -9.26 21.97 -11.87
CA ARG A 247 -9.74 21.12 -10.75
C ARG A 247 -8.59 20.50 -9.97
N ILE A 248 -7.53 20.09 -10.66
CA ILE A 248 -6.31 19.56 -10.02
C ILE A 248 -5.64 20.64 -9.18
N ASP A 249 -5.47 21.87 -9.74
CA ASP A 249 -4.83 22.98 -9.06
C ASP A 249 -5.66 23.44 -7.84
N ASN A 250 -6.99 23.46 -7.97
CA ASN A 250 -7.88 23.77 -6.86
C ASN A 250 -7.77 22.72 -5.72
N ALA A 251 -7.78 21.42 -6.06
CA ALA A 251 -7.64 20.36 -5.07
C ALA A 251 -6.28 20.44 -4.35
N ASN A 252 -5.19 20.65 -5.07
CA ASN A 252 -3.87 20.85 -4.48
C ASN A 252 -3.84 22.03 -3.53
N LYS A 253 -4.40 23.19 -3.93
CA LYS A 253 -4.49 24.39 -3.09
C LYS A 253 -5.26 24.14 -1.79
N ILE A 254 -6.36 23.38 -1.83
CA ILE A 254 -7.11 23.00 -0.63
C ILE A 254 -6.24 22.14 0.27
N MET A 255 -5.52 21.16 -0.29
CA MET A 255 -4.66 20.22 0.48
C MET A 255 -3.42 20.91 1.07
N GLU A 256 -2.86 21.93 0.44
CA GLU A 256 -1.75 22.72 1.01
C GLU A 256 -2.10 23.31 2.39
N SER A 257 -3.39 23.55 2.66
CA SER A 257 -3.83 24.01 3.98
C SER A 257 -3.67 22.94 5.08
N ALA A 258 -3.52 21.67 4.70
CA ALA A 258 -3.37 20.54 5.63
C ALA A 258 -1.90 20.18 5.96
N LEU A 259 -0.92 20.85 5.35
CA LEU A 259 0.53 20.62 5.58
C LEU A 259 1.16 21.67 6.51
N LYS A 260 0.37 22.38 7.32
CA LYS A 260 0.85 23.45 8.21
C LYS A 260 1.27 22.96 9.58
#